data_24ca24563d4105f18b5114134f997c39
#
_entry.id   24ca24563d4105f18b5114134f997c39
#
_cell.length_a   1.000
_cell.length_b   1.000
_cell.length_c   1.000
_cell.angle_alpha   90.00
_cell.angle_beta   90.00
_cell.angle_gamma   90.00
#
_symmetry.space_group_name_H-M   'P 1'
#
loop_
_entity.id
_entity.type
_entity.pdbx_description
1 polymer ?
#
loop_
_entity_poly.entity_id
_entity_poly.type
_entity_poly.pdbx_seq_one_letter_code
_entity_poly.pdbx_strand_id
1 'polypeptide(L)'
;MNRNQEVIVGIDPGVSGAICILRNGKVTMTCDMPIMVDGTKSKRQVNAAELANILINEKIGEQDKIILESVSAMPGQGVTGMFSFGQSFGVIKGVCAALKLPLHLVRPVKWKKHFNLLNSEKDASRT
;
A
#
# COMPACT_ATOMS: atom_id res chain seq x y z
N MET A 1 5.18 -28.05 1.94
CA MET A 1 4.32 -27.05 1.28
C MET A 1 5.03 -26.40 0.12
N ASN A 2 4.36 -26.34 -0.98
CA ASN A 2 4.94 -25.77 -2.19
C ASN A 2 4.79 -24.25 -2.20
N ARG A 3 5.91 -23.54 -2.18
CA ARG A 3 5.92 -22.08 -2.17
C ARG A 3 6.45 -21.50 -3.46
N ASN A 4 6.09 -22.13 -4.58
CA ASN A 4 6.49 -21.61 -5.89
C ASN A 4 5.68 -20.40 -6.32
N GLN A 5 4.63 -20.09 -5.60
CA GLN A 5 3.78 -18.95 -5.92
C GLN A 5 4.47 -17.65 -5.54
N GLU A 6 4.58 -16.75 -6.51
CA GLU A 6 5.10 -15.42 -6.25
C GLU A 6 3.94 -14.53 -5.80
N VAL A 7 4.13 -13.86 -4.66
CA VAL A 7 3.14 -12.92 -4.15
C VAL A 7 3.81 -11.57 -3.96
N ILE A 8 3.20 -10.55 -4.56
CA ILE A 8 3.67 -9.18 -4.46
C ILE A 8 2.51 -8.32 -3.99
N VAL A 9 2.76 -7.53 -2.95
CA VAL A 9 1.80 -6.56 -2.44
C VAL A 9 2.29 -5.18 -2.81
N GLY A 10 1.51 -4.44 -3.57
CA GLY A 10 1.81 -3.06 -3.90
C GLY A 10 0.99 -2.13 -3.02
N ILE A 11 1.64 -1.15 -2.43
CA ILE A 11 0.97 -0.20 -1.56
C ILE A 11 1.27 1.22 -2.02
N ASP A 12 0.21 1.94 -2.34
CA ASP A 12 0.25 3.39 -2.59
C ASP A 12 -0.07 4.04 -1.24
N PRO A 13 0.92 4.69 -0.61
CA PRO A 13 0.72 5.21 0.74
C PRO A 13 -0.18 6.44 0.76
N GLY A 14 -0.67 6.78 1.94
CA GLY A 14 -1.54 7.92 2.14
C GLY A 14 -2.98 7.50 2.38
N VAL A 15 -3.77 8.46 2.86
CA VAL A 15 -5.17 8.17 3.22
C VAL A 15 -6.06 7.97 2.00
N SER A 16 -5.60 8.37 0.83
CA SER A 16 -6.31 8.13 -0.42
C SER A 16 -5.62 7.06 -1.26
N GLY A 17 -4.75 6.29 -0.66
CA GLY A 17 -4.00 5.26 -1.36
C GLY A 17 -4.76 3.96 -1.52
N ALA A 18 -4.03 2.93 -1.90
CA ALA A 18 -4.63 1.64 -2.21
C ALA A 18 -3.64 0.50 -1.97
N ILE A 19 -4.18 -0.69 -1.86
CA ILE A 19 -3.42 -1.92 -1.71
C ILE A 19 -3.81 -2.83 -2.86
N CYS A 20 -2.80 -3.44 -3.49
CA CYS A 20 -3.01 -4.36 -4.60
C CYS A 20 -2.17 -5.61 -4.36
N ILE A 21 -2.77 -6.78 -4.46
CA ILE A 21 -2.05 -8.03 -4.29
C ILE A 21 -2.04 -8.79 -5.61
N LEU A 22 -0.82 -9.17 -6.04
CA LEU A 22 -0.62 -9.97 -7.23
C LEU A 22 -0.12 -11.35 -6.81
N ARG A 23 -0.73 -12.37 -7.40
CA ARG A 23 -0.26 -13.74 -7.23
C ARG A 23 0.03 -14.30 -8.60
N ASN A 24 1.30 -14.67 -8.82
CA ASN A 24 1.78 -15.15 -10.11
C ASN A 24 1.45 -14.18 -11.25
N GLY A 25 1.64 -12.88 -10.98
CA GLY A 25 1.45 -11.84 -11.97
C GLY A 25 0.00 -11.41 -12.20
N LYS A 26 -0.95 -11.99 -11.47
CA LYS A 26 -2.36 -11.64 -11.61
C LYS A 26 -2.86 -10.92 -10.38
N VAL A 27 -3.66 -9.88 -10.58
CA VAL A 27 -4.27 -9.14 -9.47
C VAL A 27 -5.35 -10.02 -8.85
N THR A 28 -5.16 -10.38 -7.60
CA THR A 28 -6.13 -11.20 -6.86
C THR A 28 -6.92 -10.42 -5.84
N MET A 29 -6.44 -9.24 -5.45
CA MET A 29 -7.16 -8.40 -4.51
C MET A 29 -6.74 -6.95 -4.69
N THR A 30 -7.68 -6.04 -4.64
CA THR A 30 -7.42 -4.60 -4.53
C THR A 30 -8.39 -4.02 -3.53
N CYS A 31 -7.92 -3.04 -2.77
CA CYS A 31 -8.79 -2.30 -1.88
C CYS A 31 -8.19 -0.93 -1.60
N ASP A 32 -9.05 -0.03 -1.15
CA ASP A 32 -8.59 1.27 -0.70
C ASP A 32 -7.81 1.11 0.59
N MET A 33 -6.92 2.06 0.84
CA MET A 33 -6.19 2.09 2.10
C MET A 33 -7.20 2.19 3.26
N PRO A 34 -7.14 1.27 4.24
CA PRO A 34 -8.04 1.38 5.40
C PRO A 34 -7.68 2.62 6.19
N ILE A 35 -8.70 3.42 6.50
CA ILE A 35 -8.51 4.66 7.21
C ILE A 35 -9.39 4.72 8.46
N MET A 36 -8.99 5.57 9.37
CA MET A 36 -9.79 5.89 10.55
C MET A 36 -9.88 7.41 10.66
N VAL A 37 -10.95 7.88 11.26
CA VAL A 37 -11.13 9.30 11.51
C VAL A 37 -10.69 9.59 12.93
N ASP A 38 -9.83 10.60 13.08
CA ASP A 38 -9.31 11.00 14.36
C ASP A 38 -10.02 12.26 14.86
N GLY A 39 -10.69 12.10 16.00
CA GLY A 39 -11.24 13.21 16.75
C GLY A 39 -12.33 14.02 16.04
N THR A 40 -12.51 15.24 16.54
CA THR A 40 -13.59 16.12 16.09
C THR A 40 -13.31 16.85 14.80
N LYS A 41 -12.08 16.82 14.32
CA LYS A 41 -11.67 17.57 13.13
C LYS A 41 -11.71 16.74 11.85
N SER A 42 -12.24 15.54 11.91
CA SER A 42 -12.37 14.65 10.75
C SER A 42 -11.04 14.38 10.04
N LYS A 43 -9.95 14.39 10.78
CA LYS A 43 -8.64 14.05 10.22
C LYS A 43 -8.58 12.56 9.94
N ARG A 44 -8.19 12.22 8.72
CA ARG A 44 -8.08 10.83 8.32
C ARG A 44 -6.67 10.34 8.54
N GLN A 45 -6.56 9.13 9.04
CA GLN A 45 -5.28 8.46 9.26
C GLN A 45 -5.38 7.04 8.73
N VAL A 46 -4.23 6.47 8.38
CA VAL A 46 -4.18 5.05 8.03
C VAL A 46 -4.51 4.25 9.28
N ASN A 47 -5.43 3.29 9.12
CA ASN A 47 -5.81 2.40 10.20
C ASN A 47 -4.83 1.24 10.25
N ALA A 48 -3.85 1.32 11.15
CA ALA A 48 -2.79 0.34 11.25
C ALA A 48 -3.31 -1.07 11.55
N ALA A 49 -4.27 -1.17 12.46
CA ALA A 49 -4.81 -2.48 12.84
C ALA A 49 -5.51 -3.15 11.67
N GLU A 50 -6.29 -2.39 10.92
CA GLU A 50 -7.00 -2.94 9.76
C GLU A 50 -6.05 -3.29 8.62
N LEU A 51 -5.00 -2.49 8.43
CA LEU A 51 -3.98 -2.83 7.46
C LEU A 51 -3.31 -4.15 7.83
N ALA A 52 -2.98 -4.33 9.11
CA ALA A 52 -2.41 -5.58 9.57
C ALA A 52 -3.37 -6.74 9.34
N ASN A 53 -4.66 -6.55 9.62
CA ASN A 53 -5.66 -7.58 9.40
C ASN A 53 -5.74 -8.01 7.94
N ILE A 54 -5.71 -7.04 7.04
CA ILE A 54 -5.73 -7.33 5.60
C ILE A 54 -4.54 -8.22 5.22
N LEU A 55 -3.35 -7.83 5.65
CA LEU A 55 -2.14 -8.59 5.30
C LEU A 55 -2.15 -9.98 5.92
N ILE A 56 -2.62 -10.11 7.15
CA ILE A 56 -2.71 -11.39 7.83
C ILE A 56 -3.76 -12.28 7.16
N ASN A 57 -4.94 -11.72 6.88
CA ASN A 57 -6.02 -12.48 6.26
C ASN A 57 -5.66 -12.96 4.85
N GLU A 58 -4.87 -12.18 4.13
CA GLU A 58 -4.39 -12.57 2.80
C GLU A 58 -3.17 -13.47 2.87
N LYS A 59 -2.74 -13.83 4.07
CA LYS A 59 -1.64 -14.76 4.33
C LYS A 59 -0.31 -14.31 3.74
N ILE A 60 -0.07 -13.00 3.77
CA ILE A 60 1.20 -12.43 3.33
C ILE A 60 2.26 -12.77 4.39
N GLY A 61 3.39 -13.27 3.95
CA GLY A 61 4.43 -13.74 4.85
C GLY A 61 5.84 -13.31 4.45
N GLU A 62 6.82 -13.81 5.18
CA GLU A 62 8.21 -13.38 5.04
C GLU A 62 8.80 -13.67 3.65
N GLN A 63 8.25 -14.63 2.93
CA GLN A 63 8.72 -14.98 1.59
C GLN A 63 8.12 -14.09 0.51
N ASP A 64 7.15 -13.28 0.85
CA ASP A 64 6.48 -12.42 -0.11
C ASP A 64 7.14 -11.05 -0.16
N LYS A 65 6.80 -10.24 -1.16
CA LYS A 65 7.39 -8.92 -1.33
C LYS A 65 6.34 -7.85 -1.15
N ILE A 66 6.68 -6.85 -0.35
CA ILE A 66 5.84 -5.66 -0.21
C ILE A 66 6.55 -4.51 -0.91
N ILE A 67 5.88 -3.90 -1.87
CA ILE A 67 6.42 -2.78 -2.62
C ILE A 67 5.68 -1.53 -2.19
N LEU A 68 6.41 -0.58 -1.61
CA LEU A 68 5.86 0.67 -1.12
C LEU A 68 6.45 1.82 -1.92
N GLU A 69 5.59 2.68 -2.43
CA GLU A 69 6.04 3.86 -3.15
C GLU A 69 6.82 4.77 -2.22
N SER A 70 8.07 5.06 -2.59
CA SER A 70 8.91 5.98 -1.84
C SER A 70 8.61 7.38 -2.30
N VAL A 71 8.11 8.21 -1.39
CA VAL A 71 7.66 9.55 -1.73
C VAL A 71 8.58 10.58 -1.09
N SER A 72 8.95 11.58 -1.86
CA SER A 72 9.64 12.75 -1.36
C SER A 72 8.64 13.92 -1.30
N ALA A 73 9.00 14.95 -0.55
CA ALA A 73 8.16 16.14 -0.47
C ALA A 73 7.98 16.73 -1.86
N MET A 74 6.74 17.11 -2.17
CA MET A 74 6.43 17.69 -3.47
C MET A 74 6.33 19.20 -3.37
N PRO A 75 6.83 19.92 -4.38
CA PRO A 75 6.68 21.38 -4.41
C PRO A 75 5.20 21.76 -4.32
N GLY A 76 4.90 22.76 -3.52
CA GLY A 76 3.54 23.24 -3.35
C GLY A 76 2.72 22.50 -2.33
N GLN A 77 3.22 21.40 -1.79
CA GLN A 77 2.52 20.69 -0.74
C GLN A 77 2.69 21.42 0.58
N GLY A 78 1.60 21.64 1.31
CA GLY A 78 1.64 22.31 2.59
C GLY A 78 2.30 21.46 3.68
N VAL A 79 2.70 22.12 4.76
CA VAL A 79 3.36 21.46 5.90
C VAL A 79 2.44 20.38 6.48
N THR A 80 1.14 20.71 6.65
CA THR A 80 0.17 19.76 7.18
C THR A 80 0.05 18.53 6.30
N GLY A 81 0.02 18.72 4.98
CA GLY A 81 -0.05 17.61 4.05
C GLY A 81 1.18 16.73 4.10
N MET A 82 2.35 17.34 4.19
CA MET A 82 3.60 16.58 4.30
C MET A 82 3.66 15.79 5.59
N PHE A 83 3.22 16.38 6.69
CA PHE A 83 3.20 15.71 7.98
C PHE A 83 2.24 14.50 7.94
N SER A 84 1.05 14.71 7.42
CA SER A 84 0.04 13.64 7.31
C SER A 84 0.53 12.51 6.43
N PHE A 85 1.17 12.85 5.32
CA PHE A 85 1.71 11.85 4.42
C PHE A 85 2.84 11.05 5.07
N GLY A 86 3.76 11.75 5.76
CA GLY A 86 4.85 11.11 6.47
C GLY A 86 4.34 10.18 7.56
N GLN A 87 3.29 10.59 8.27
CA GLN A 87 2.66 9.76 9.29
C GLN A 87 2.10 8.48 8.68
N SER A 88 1.38 8.59 7.57
CA SER A 88 0.83 7.42 6.88
C SER A 88 1.94 6.48 6.43
N PHE A 89 2.98 7.04 5.85
CA PHE A 89 4.13 6.27 5.38
C PHE A 89 4.78 5.50 6.54
N GLY A 90 4.97 6.18 7.68
CA GLY A 90 5.55 5.56 8.86
C GLY A 90 4.69 4.45 9.43
N VAL A 91 3.37 4.64 9.44
CA VAL A 91 2.44 3.61 9.92
C VAL A 91 2.56 2.36 9.04
N ILE A 92 2.56 2.52 7.73
CA ILE A 92 2.65 1.39 6.82
C ILE A 92 3.97 0.64 7.02
N LYS A 93 5.07 1.37 7.11
CA LYS A 93 6.38 0.77 7.37
C LYS A 93 6.40 0.03 8.69
N GLY A 94 5.80 0.62 9.72
CA GLY A 94 5.75 0.00 11.04
C GLY A 94 4.95 -1.29 11.05
N VAL A 95 3.81 -1.31 10.38
CA VAL A 95 2.99 -2.53 10.28
C VAL A 95 3.78 -3.63 9.57
N CYS A 96 4.40 -3.31 8.44
CA CYS A 96 5.18 -4.30 7.71
C CYS A 96 6.34 -4.82 8.55
N ALA A 97 7.02 -3.93 9.27
CA ALA A 97 8.13 -4.33 10.14
C ALA A 97 7.65 -5.25 11.26
N ALA A 98 6.54 -4.90 11.89
CA ALA A 98 5.99 -5.70 12.99
C ALA A 98 5.58 -7.11 12.51
N LEU A 99 5.07 -7.21 11.30
CA LEU A 99 4.70 -8.48 10.71
C LEU A 99 5.88 -9.19 10.03
N LYS A 100 7.05 -8.59 10.07
CA LYS A 100 8.29 -9.14 9.49
C LYS A 100 8.17 -9.38 7.99
N LEU A 101 7.52 -8.46 7.30
CA LEU A 101 7.34 -8.54 5.86
C LEU A 101 8.45 -7.78 5.15
N PRO A 102 9.07 -8.37 4.11
CA PRO A 102 10.13 -7.68 3.37
C PRO A 102 9.58 -6.48 2.63
N LEU A 103 10.09 -5.31 2.93
CA LEU A 103 9.63 -4.06 2.36
C LEU A 103 10.65 -3.51 1.37
N HIS A 104 10.18 -3.20 0.17
CA HIS A 104 11.00 -2.63 -0.89
C HIS A 104 10.43 -1.27 -1.25
N LEU A 105 11.27 -0.25 -1.19
CA LEU A 105 10.87 1.11 -1.56
C LEU A 105 11.15 1.32 -3.05
N VAL A 106 10.18 1.83 -3.77
CA VAL A 106 10.26 2.02 -5.21
C VAL A 106 9.96 3.48 -5.53
N ARG A 107 10.73 4.05 -6.46
CA ARG A 107 10.52 5.43 -6.88
C ARG A 107 9.16 5.60 -7.56
N PRO A 108 8.51 6.75 -7.37
CA PRO A 108 7.17 6.98 -7.93
C PRO A 108 7.06 6.72 -9.42
N VAL A 109 8.08 7.07 -10.19
CA VAL A 109 8.02 6.89 -11.65
C VAL A 109 7.87 5.43 -12.02
N LYS A 110 8.70 4.55 -11.44
CA LYS A 110 8.61 3.11 -11.72
C LYS A 110 7.32 2.52 -11.20
N TRP A 111 6.92 2.94 -10.01
CA TRP A 111 5.71 2.44 -9.38
C TRP A 111 4.48 2.82 -10.20
N LYS A 112 4.37 4.08 -10.58
CA LYS A 112 3.20 4.56 -11.33
C LYS A 112 3.08 3.89 -12.68
N LYS A 113 4.20 3.65 -13.35
CA LYS A 113 4.17 2.98 -14.64
C LYS A 113 3.61 1.57 -14.49
N HIS A 114 4.09 0.83 -13.50
CA HIS A 114 3.61 -0.52 -13.23
C HIS A 114 2.14 -0.51 -12.80
N PHE A 115 1.78 0.41 -11.92
CA PHE A 115 0.43 0.55 -11.39
C PHE A 115 -0.57 0.93 -12.48
N ASN A 116 -0.16 1.78 -13.42
CA ASN A 116 -1.03 2.17 -14.52
C ASN A 116 -1.37 0.99 -15.42
N LEU A 117 -0.43 0.10 -15.64
CA LEU A 117 -0.72 -1.12 -16.40
C LEU A 117 -1.78 -1.96 -15.71
N LEU A 118 -1.66 -2.11 -14.39
CA LEU A 118 -2.64 -2.86 -13.61
C LEU A 118 -4.01 -2.19 -13.63
N ASN A 119 -4.03 -0.87 -13.51
CA ASN A 119 -5.28 -0.12 -13.57
C ASN A 119 -5.94 -0.21 -14.94
N SER A 120 -5.17 -0.22 -16.01
CA SER A 120 -5.71 -0.39 -17.35
C SER A 120 -6.42 -1.73 -17.49
N GLU A 121 -5.82 -2.80 -16.99
CA GLU A 121 -6.44 -4.11 -17.01
C GLU A 121 -7.72 -4.12 -16.18
N LYS A 122 -7.67 -3.49 -15.01
CA LYS A 122 -8.81 -3.41 -14.11
C LYS A 122 -9.97 -2.65 -14.75
N ASP A 123 -9.68 -1.51 -15.38
CA ASP A 123 -10.70 -0.72 -16.04
C ASP A 123 -11.29 -1.46 -17.24
N ALA A 124 -10.46 -2.15 -17.99
CA ALA A 124 -10.93 -2.95 -19.11
C ALA A 124 -11.88 -4.06 -18.64
N SER A 125 -11.61 -4.65 -17.48
CA SER A 125 -12.46 -5.72 -16.96
C SER A 125 -13.78 -5.19 -16.40
N ARG A 126 -13.84 -3.90 -16.09
CA ARG A 126 -15.08 -3.28 -15.58
C ARG A 126 -16.04 -2.89 -16.68
N THR A 127 -15.56 -2.76 -17.87
CA THR A 127 -16.40 -2.41 -19.02
C THR A 127 -16.90 -3.64 -19.76
#